data_72f375def96b78c5dc790559f0176e09
#
_entry.id   72f375def96b78c5dc790559f0176e09
#
_cell.length_a   1.000
_cell.length_b   1.000
_cell.length_c   1.000
_cell.angle_alpha   90.00
_cell.angle_beta   90.00
_cell.angle_gamma   90.00
#
_symmetry.space_group_name_H-M   'P 1'
#
loop_
_entity.id
_entity.type
_entity.pdbx_description
1 polymer ?
#
loop_
_entity_poly.entity_id
_entity_poly.type
_entity_poly.pdbx_seq_one_letter_code
_entity_poly.pdbx_strand_id
1 'polypeptide(L)'
;MEEKLPNRSTDYSKAVAPLLTVLGITVGAWQFTSQMSHESKMEFSRSMYTKKLQAYEEVGKAVGDLLVVPHDERLWISAEDTMAFDSCLERFRTCYWGVLPLVEDSTVEVAMIQFKDMARFYRRGENDYHDLAREGMALMDACNRSLEEHWAKKPKDQ
;
A
#
# COMPACT_ATOMS: atom_id res chain seq x y z
N MET A 1 8.02 84.45 -18.63
CA MET A 1 8.46 83.11 -19.14
C MET A 1 8.28 82.07 -18.03
N GLU A 2 7.18 81.40 -17.98
CA GLU A 2 6.96 80.27 -17.03
C GLU A 2 7.38 78.95 -17.65
N GLU A 3 8.41 78.38 -17.13
CA GLU A 3 8.98 77.07 -17.54
C GLU A 3 8.12 75.97 -16.90
N LYS A 4 7.33 75.33 -17.72
CA LYS A 4 6.42 74.24 -17.34
C LYS A 4 7.23 72.95 -17.10
N LEU A 5 7.48 72.65 -15.81
CA LEU A 5 8.14 71.38 -15.43
C LEU A 5 7.35 70.14 -15.94
N PRO A 6 7.98 69.17 -16.57
CA PRO A 6 7.28 68.00 -17.06
C PRO A 6 6.84 67.10 -15.89
N ASN A 7 5.54 66.79 -15.89
CA ASN A 7 4.90 65.94 -14.90
C ASN A 7 5.36 64.50 -15.05
N ARG A 8 6.36 64.09 -14.27
CA ARG A 8 7.06 62.79 -14.32
C ARG A 8 6.30 61.64 -13.64
N SER A 9 5.12 61.94 -13.08
CA SER A 9 4.38 60.95 -12.27
C SER A 9 3.51 59.96 -13.05
N THR A 10 3.26 60.23 -14.35
CA THR A 10 2.30 59.47 -15.16
C THR A 10 2.91 58.21 -15.86
N ASP A 11 4.22 58.10 -15.95
CA ASP A 11 4.85 56.99 -16.68
C ASP A 11 5.06 55.73 -15.82
N TYR A 12 5.20 55.88 -14.50
CA TYR A 12 5.39 54.73 -13.62
C TYR A 12 4.15 53.88 -13.47
N SER A 13 2.95 54.46 -13.51
CA SER A 13 1.69 53.72 -13.41
C SER A 13 1.45 52.79 -14.60
N LYS A 14 1.93 53.18 -15.80
CA LYS A 14 1.81 52.38 -17.02
C LYS A 14 2.73 51.13 -17.04
N ALA A 15 3.84 51.21 -16.30
CA ALA A 15 4.77 50.09 -16.20
C ALA A 15 4.48 49.16 -15.01
N VAL A 16 3.90 49.68 -13.92
CA VAL A 16 3.61 48.91 -12.71
C VAL A 16 2.44 47.94 -12.90
N ALA A 17 1.40 48.32 -13.61
CA ALA A 17 0.23 47.48 -13.83
C ALA A 17 0.58 46.13 -14.56
N PRO A 18 1.32 46.08 -15.67
CA PRO A 18 1.68 44.84 -16.34
C PRO A 18 2.66 44.00 -15.48
N LEU A 19 3.54 44.63 -14.68
CA LEU A 19 4.45 43.93 -13.78
C LEU A 19 3.70 43.19 -12.69
N LEU A 20 2.69 43.80 -12.06
CA LEU A 20 1.83 43.17 -11.06
C LEU A 20 1.02 41.99 -11.66
N THR A 21 0.55 42.15 -12.90
CA THR A 21 -0.18 41.10 -13.59
C THR A 21 0.72 39.86 -13.85
N VAL A 22 1.95 40.08 -14.33
CA VAL A 22 2.91 38.99 -14.58
C VAL A 22 3.27 38.30 -13.25
N LEU A 23 3.47 39.07 -12.18
CA LEU A 23 3.78 38.53 -10.85
C LEU A 23 2.62 37.72 -10.27
N GLY A 24 1.39 38.18 -10.46
CA GLY A 24 0.18 37.44 -10.08
C GLY A 24 0.01 36.13 -10.84
N ILE A 25 0.29 36.11 -12.15
CA ILE A 25 0.22 34.90 -12.97
C ILE A 25 1.31 33.90 -12.57
N THR A 26 2.53 34.37 -12.32
CA THR A 26 3.63 33.47 -11.91
C THR A 26 3.42 32.85 -10.54
N VAL A 27 2.92 33.62 -9.56
CA VAL A 27 2.57 33.11 -8.22
C VAL A 27 1.39 32.14 -8.32
N GLY A 28 0.35 32.48 -9.09
CA GLY A 28 -0.80 31.61 -9.31
C GLY A 28 -0.42 30.28 -9.98
N ALA A 29 0.42 30.32 -11.01
CA ALA A 29 0.92 29.14 -11.70
C ALA A 29 1.77 28.25 -10.77
N TRP A 30 2.62 28.86 -9.94
CA TRP A 30 3.43 28.14 -8.97
C TRP A 30 2.59 27.49 -7.87
N GLN A 31 1.58 28.17 -7.35
CA GLN A 31 0.63 27.59 -6.38
C GLN A 31 -0.17 26.45 -7.01
N PHE A 32 -0.66 26.62 -8.22
CA PHE A 32 -1.43 25.59 -8.93
C PHE A 32 -0.60 24.33 -9.19
N THR A 33 0.65 24.45 -9.67
CA THR A 33 1.53 23.29 -9.88
C THR A 33 1.93 22.62 -8.57
N SER A 34 2.11 23.37 -7.50
CA SER A 34 2.40 22.84 -6.16
C SER A 34 1.20 22.04 -5.61
N GLN A 35 -0.02 22.56 -5.74
CA GLN A 35 -1.24 21.88 -5.32
C GLN A 35 -1.51 20.61 -6.12
N MET A 36 -1.42 20.66 -7.46
CA MET A 36 -1.59 19.46 -8.31
C MET A 36 -0.58 18.36 -7.98
N SER A 37 0.65 18.71 -7.71
CA SER A 37 1.67 17.73 -7.31
C SER A 37 1.37 17.11 -5.93
N HIS A 38 0.74 17.84 -5.04
CA HIS A 38 0.36 17.34 -3.71
C HIS A 38 -0.88 16.44 -3.77
N GLU A 39 -1.89 16.81 -4.52
CA GLU A 39 -3.11 16.02 -4.73
C GLU A 39 -2.80 14.70 -5.41
N SER A 40 -2.00 14.70 -6.47
CA SER A 40 -1.64 13.47 -7.18
C SER A 40 -0.83 12.50 -6.31
N LYS A 41 0.04 13.00 -5.42
CA LYS A 41 0.77 12.17 -4.45
C LYS A 41 -0.18 11.57 -3.41
N MET A 42 -1.16 12.34 -2.93
CA MET A 42 -2.15 11.83 -1.98
C MET A 42 -3.07 10.79 -2.60
N GLU A 43 -3.54 11.01 -3.83
CA GLU A 43 -4.35 10.03 -4.58
C GLU A 43 -3.57 8.74 -4.86
N PHE A 44 -2.32 8.86 -5.28
CA PHE A 44 -1.44 7.71 -5.46
C PHE A 44 -1.26 6.93 -4.15
N SER A 45 -0.97 7.62 -3.04
CA SER A 45 -0.82 6.98 -1.72
C SER A 45 -2.10 6.28 -1.27
N ARG A 46 -3.28 6.89 -1.47
CA ARG A 46 -4.58 6.26 -1.18
C ARG A 46 -4.83 5.04 -2.04
N SER A 47 -4.55 5.14 -3.34
CA SER A 47 -4.70 4.04 -4.29
C SER A 47 -3.79 2.87 -3.91
N MET A 48 -2.53 3.13 -3.57
CA MET A 48 -1.59 2.11 -3.12
C MET A 48 -2.02 1.45 -1.81
N TYR A 49 -2.50 2.25 -0.83
CA TYR A 49 -3.03 1.70 0.42
C TYR A 49 -4.23 0.78 0.19
N THR A 50 -5.18 1.19 -0.66
CA THR A 50 -6.35 0.38 -0.99
C THR A 50 -5.96 -0.94 -1.66
N LYS A 51 -5.01 -0.90 -2.61
CA LYS A 51 -4.49 -2.11 -3.25
C LYS A 51 -3.78 -3.03 -2.25
N LYS A 52 -3.00 -2.45 -1.34
CA LYS A 52 -2.29 -3.20 -0.29
C LYS A 52 -3.28 -3.87 0.67
N LEU A 53 -4.31 -3.14 1.10
CA LEU A 53 -5.38 -3.68 1.95
C LEU A 53 -6.10 -4.85 1.25
N GLN A 54 -6.51 -4.67 0.00
CA GLN A 54 -7.18 -5.71 -0.77
C GLN A 54 -6.29 -6.95 -0.94
N ALA A 55 -5.00 -6.77 -1.25
CA ALA A 55 -4.05 -7.86 -1.36
C ALA A 55 -3.91 -8.64 -0.05
N TYR A 56 -3.83 -7.95 1.08
CA TYR A 56 -3.71 -8.60 2.39
C TYR A 56 -5.00 -9.27 2.85
N GLU A 57 -6.17 -8.75 2.46
CA GLU A 57 -7.46 -9.44 2.65
C GLU A 57 -7.51 -10.76 1.88
N GLU A 58 -7.02 -10.81 0.64
CA GLU A 58 -6.94 -12.04 -0.15
C GLU A 58 -6.00 -13.06 0.48
N VAL A 59 -4.84 -12.61 0.98
CA VAL A 59 -3.92 -13.47 1.74
C VAL A 59 -4.59 -14.01 3.00
N GLY A 60 -5.27 -13.14 3.76
CA GLY A 60 -5.98 -13.55 4.97
C GLY A 60 -7.02 -14.62 4.71
N LYS A 61 -7.78 -14.50 3.62
CA LYS A 61 -8.72 -15.55 3.19
C LYS A 61 -8.01 -16.85 2.85
N ALA A 62 -6.92 -16.78 2.07
CA ALA A 62 -6.17 -17.98 1.69
C ALA A 62 -5.51 -18.68 2.89
N VAL A 63 -5.02 -17.93 3.87
CA VAL A 63 -4.52 -18.46 5.15
C VAL A 63 -5.66 -19.10 5.94
N GLY A 64 -6.80 -18.42 6.07
CA GLY A 64 -7.99 -18.96 6.75
C GLY A 64 -8.48 -20.26 6.12
N ASP A 65 -8.60 -20.31 4.80
CA ASP A 65 -8.99 -21.51 4.08
C ASP A 65 -8.03 -22.67 4.36
N LEU A 66 -6.71 -22.42 4.39
CA LEU A 66 -5.70 -23.44 4.73
C LEU A 66 -5.80 -23.93 6.17
N LEU A 67 -6.18 -23.08 7.11
CA LEU A 67 -6.29 -23.45 8.53
C LEU A 67 -7.62 -24.16 8.87
N VAL A 68 -8.65 -24.01 8.03
CA VAL A 68 -9.96 -24.64 8.28
C VAL A 68 -10.01 -26.09 7.79
N VAL A 69 -9.29 -26.42 6.70
CA VAL A 69 -9.36 -27.76 6.10
C VAL A 69 -8.93 -28.89 7.07
N PRO A 70 -7.86 -28.76 7.87
CA PRO A 70 -7.38 -29.85 8.70
C PRO A 70 -7.72 -29.64 10.18
N HIS A 71 -8.96 -29.82 10.60
CA HIS A 71 -9.31 -29.62 12.01
C HIS A 71 -9.20 -30.88 12.87
N ASP A 72 -8.77 -32.01 12.34
CA ASP A 72 -8.60 -33.23 13.17
C ASP A 72 -7.11 -33.47 13.43
N GLU A 73 -6.72 -33.41 14.70
CA GLU A 73 -5.33 -33.54 15.20
C GLU A 73 -4.69 -34.90 14.87
N ARG A 74 -5.40 -35.80 14.24
CA ARG A 74 -5.03 -37.22 14.11
C ARG A 74 -4.80 -37.70 12.69
N LEU A 75 -4.11 -37.00 11.86
CA LEU A 75 -3.71 -37.50 10.54
C LEU A 75 -4.69 -37.17 9.39
N TRP A 76 -4.14 -36.84 8.26
CA TRP A 76 -4.77 -36.79 6.96
C TRP A 76 -5.61 -38.06 6.71
N ILE A 77 -6.87 -38.04 7.13
CA ILE A 77 -7.71 -39.25 7.22
C ILE A 77 -8.28 -39.63 5.86
N SER A 78 -8.38 -38.67 4.93
CA SER A 78 -8.91 -38.95 3.60
C SER A 78 -8.08 -38.32 2.47
N ALA A 79 -8.14 -38.97 1.31
CA ALA A 79 -7.58 -38.41 0.08
C ALA A 79 -8.28 -37.08 -0.30
N GLU A 80 -9.55 -36.89 0.12
CA GLU A 80 -10.36 -35.73 -0.15
C GLU A 80 -9.86 -34.52 0.63
N ASP A 81 -9.54 -34.65 1.93
CA ASP A 81 -8.96 -33.58 2.76
C ASP A 81 -7.60 -33.15 2.23
N THR A 82 -6.83 -34.10 1.77
CA THR A 82 -5.54 -33.88 1.14
C THR A 82 -5.66 -33.02 -0.12
N MET A 83 -6.61 -33.34 -0.99
CA MET A 83 -6.86 -32.59 -2.22
C MET A 83 -7.39 -31.18 -1.92
N ALA A 84 -8.25 -31.06 -0.90
CA ALA A 84 -8.76 -29.77 -0.45
C ALA A 84 -7.63 -28.86 0.05
N PHE A 85 -6.75 -29.40 0.89
CA PHE A 85 -5.58 -28.65 1.38
C PHE A 85 -4.63 -28.23 0.24
N ASP A 86 -4.31 -29.14 -0.67
CA ASP A 86 -3.47 -28.86 -1.83
C ASP A 86 -4.07 -27.74 -2.70
N SER A 87 -5.40 -27.73 -2.87
CA SER A 87 -6.12 -26.68 -3.58
C SER A 87 -6.02 -25.32 -2.86
N CYS A 88 -6.16 -25.29 -1.53
CA CYS A 88 -5.98 -24.06 -0.73
C CYS A 88 -4.53 -23.57 -0.78
N LEU A 89 -3.55 -24.47 -0.74
CA LEU A 89 -2.13 -24.12 -0.85
C LEU A 89 -1.80 -23.51 -2.22
N GLU A 90 -2.39 -24.02 -3.30
CA GLU A 90 -2.23 -23.41 -4.63
C GLU A 90 -2.88 -22.02 -4.72
N ARG A 91 -4.04 -21.80 -4.09
CA ARG A 91 -4.65 -20.46 -4.00
C ARG A 91 -3.73 -19.49 -3.24
N PHE A 92 -3.17 -19.91 -2.11
CA PHE A 92 -2.20 -19.11 -1.38
C PHE A 92 -0.97 -18.76 -2.25
N ARG A 93 -0.44 -19.72 -2.99
CA ARG A 93 0.67 -19.49 -3.93
C ARG A 93 0.30 -18.51 -5.04
N THR A 94 -0.93 -18.56 -5.53
CA THR A 94 -1.43 -17.59 -6.53
C THR A 94 -1.45 -16.18 -5.97
N CYS A 95 -1.88 -15.97 -4.72
CA CYS A 95 -1.76 -14.67 -4.04
C CYS A 95 -0.29 -14.24 -3.91
N TYR A 96 0.60 -15.14 -3.52
CA TYR A 96 2.03 -14.87 -3.36
C TYR A 96 2.70 -14.40 -4.65
N TRP A 97 2.42 -15.02 -5.79
CA TRP A 97 3.04 -14.67 -7.07
C TRP A 97 2.29 -13.60 -7.87
N GLY A 98 1.04 -13.30 -7.50
CA GLY A 98 0.17 -12.40 -8.23
C GLY A 98 0.34 -10.93 -7.84
N VAL A 99 -0.47 -10.49 -6.91
CA VAL A 99 -0.59 -9.05 -6.56
C VAL A 99 0.45 -8.61 -5.54
N LEU A 100 0.88 -9.51 -4.65
CA LEU A 100 1.75 -9.19 -3.53
C LEU A 100 3.11 -8.59 -3.90
N PRO A 101 3.86 -9.11 -4.90
CA PRO A 101 5.15 -8.52 -5.26
C PRO A 101 5.10 -7.03 -5.61
N LEU A 102 3.89 -6.49 -5.85
CA LEU A 102 3.69 -5.07 -6.18
C LEU A 102 3.40 -4.20 -4.95
N VAL A 103 3.03 -4.80 -3.82
CA VAL A 103 2.49 -4.06 -2.66
C VAL A 103 3.09 -4.46 -1.32
N GLU A 104 3.78 -5.59 -1.25
CA GLU A 104 4.37 -6.09 0.00
C GLU A 104 5.67 -5.37 0.37
N ASP A 105 6.00 -5.46 1.63
CA ASP A 105 7.32 -5.14 2.14
C ASP A 105 8.09 -6.41 2.54
N SER A 106 9.39 -6.27 2.82
CA SER A 106 10.27 -7.39 3.15
C SER A 106 9.82 -8.20 4.36
N THR A 107 9.11 -7.59 5.29
CA THR A 107 8.63 -8.26 6.52
C THR A 107 7.49 -9.21 6.18
N VAL A 108 6.56 -8.77 5.33
CA VAL A 108 5.44 -9.59 4.84
C VAL A 108 5.97 -10.71 3.95
N GLU A 109 6.92 -10.41 3.05
CA GLU A 109 7.55 -11.42 2.19
C GLU A 109 8.17 -12.57 3.00
N VAL A 110 8.97 -12.24 4.04
CA VAL A 110 9.58 -13.25 4.92
C VAL A 110 8.50 -14.09 5.62
N ALA A 111 7.46 -13.46 6.17
CA ALA A 111 6.37 -14.17 6.84
C ALA A 111 5.59 -15.10 5.89
N MET A 112 5.39 -14.69 4.63
CA MET A 112 4.76 -15.54 3.62
C MET A 112 5.60 -16.74 3.24
N ILE A 113 6.91 -16.57 3.12
CA ILE A 113 7.83 -17.69 2.85
C ILE A 113 7.76 -18.70 4.01
N GLN A 114 7.81 -18.22 5.26
CA GLN A 114 7.74 -19.05 6.46
C GLN A 114 6.43 -19.83 6.53
N PHE A 115 5.29 -19.16 6.34
CA PHE A 115 3.99 -19.82 6.32
C PHE A 115 3.87 -20.87 5.19
N LYS A 116 4.31 -20.53 3.98
CA LYS A 116 4.32 -21.45 2.83
C LYS A 116 5.13 -22.71 3.13
N ASP A 117 6.31 -22.56 3.71
CA ASP A 117 7.19 -23.69 4.01
C ASP A 117 6.62 -24.52 5.16
N MET A 118 6.02 -23.87 6.18
CA MET A 118 5.29 -24.55 7.24
C MET A 118 4.10 -25.36 6.71
N ALA A 119 3.30 -24.79 5.79
CA ALA A 119 2.19 -25.50 5.16
C ALA A 119 2.67 -26.75 4.38
N ARG A 120 3.84 -26.70 3.75
CA ARG A 120 4.44 -27.86 3.08
C ARG A 120 4.93 -28.92 4.07
N PHE A 121 5.54 -28.51 5.20
CA PHE A 121 5.96 -29.41 6.26
C PHE A 121 4.75 -30.10 6.90
N TYR A 122 3.72 -29.32 7.22
CA TYR A 122 2.46 -29.86 7.72
C TYR A 122 1.84 -30.89 6.75
N ARG A 123 1.80 -30.56 5.45
CA ARG A 123 1.30 -31.47 4.40
C ARG A 123 2.04 -32.81 4.33
N ARG A 124 3.31 -32.85 4.72
CA ARG A 124 4.14 -34.07 4.78
C ARG A 124 4.07 -34.78 6.13
N GLY A 125 3.33 -34.24 7.10
CA GLY A 125 3.26 -34.77 8.45
C GLY A 125 4.53 -34.54 9.29
N GLU A 126 5.34 -33.55 8.90
CA GLU A 126 6.59 -33.22 9.60
C GLU A 126 6.36 -32.24 10.76
N ASN A 127 5.24 -31.50 10.77
CA ASN A 127 4.85 -30.54 11.78
C ASN A 127 3.38 -30.70 12.14
N ASP A 128 2.99 -30.15 13.29
CA ASP A 128 1.61 -30.17 13.78
C ASP A 128 0.79 -28.95 13.33
N TYR A 129 -0.51 -29.00 13.61
CA TYR A 129 -1.45 -27.93 13.28
C TYR A 129 -1.13 -26.62 14.04
N HIS A 130 -0.64 -26.72 15.28
CA HIS A 130 -0.34 -25.53 16.09
C HIS A 130 0.82 -24.72 15.49
N ASP A 131 1.81 -25.40 14.92
CA ASP A 131 2.91 -24.73 14.23
C ASP A 131 2.41 -24.03 12.98
N LEU A 132 1.55 -24.65 12.17
CA LEU A 132 0.94 -24.04 11.00
C LEU A 132 0.09 -22.81 11.39
N ALA A 133 -0.76 -22.96 12.40
CA ALA A 133 -1.62 -21.87 12.89
C ALA A 133 -0.79 -20.69 13.42
N ARG A 134 0.29 -20.95 14.16
CA ARG A 134 1.20 -19.91 14.67
C ARG A 134 1.83 -19.12 13.53
N GLU A 135 2.32 -19.77 12.49
CA GLU A 135 2.90 -19.06 11.34
C GLU A 135 1.84 -18.30 10.53
N GLY A 136 0.61 -18.82 10.45
CA GLY A 136 -0.52 -18.10 9.86
C GLY A 136 -0.84 -16.81 10.60
N MET A 137 -0.88 -16.85 11.95
CA MET A 137 -1.08 -15.66 12.79
C MET A 137 0.08 -14.67 12.64
N ALA A 138 1.33 -15.15 12.62
CA ALA A 138 2.51 -14.30 12.42
C ALA A 138 2.48 -13.56 11.08
N LEU A 139 2.00 -14.22 10.01
CA LEU A 139 1.80 -13.59 8.72
C LEU A 139 0.73 -12.50 8.77
N MET A 140 -0.41 -12.75 9.42
CA MET A 140 -1.46 -11.74 9.56
C MET A 140 -0.99 -10.54 10.37
N ASP A 141 -0.20 -10.75 11.42
CA ASP A 141 0.42 -9.67 12.20
C ASP A 141 1.42 -8.86 11.38
N ALA A 142 2.19 -9.50 10.50
CA ALA A 142 3.09 -8.80 9.58
C ALA A 142 2.32 -7.92 8.59
N CYS A 143 1.22 -8.42 8.01
CA CYS A 143 0.34 -7.65 7.13
C CYS A 143 -0.25 -6.43 7.85
N ASN A 144 -0.77 -6.60 9.07
CA ASN A 144 -1.34 -5.52 9.86
C ASN A 144 -0.30 -4.44 10.18
N ARG A 145 0.89 -4.82 10.64
CA ARG A 145 1.99 -3.85 10.90
C ARG A 145 2.38 -3.09 9.64
N SER A 146 2.46 -3.75 8.50
CA SER A 146 2.77 -3.11 7.23
C SER A 146 1.72 -2.08 6.82
N LEU A 147 0.43 -2.32 7.09
CA LEU A 147 -0.64 -1.34 6.86
C LEU A 147 -0.54 -0.15 7.82
N GLU A 148 -0.27 -0.39 9.10
CA GLU A 148 -0.11 0.65 10.12
C GLU A 148 1.08 1.56 9.83
N GLU A 149 2.23 1.00 9.44
CA GLU A 149 3.41 1.77 9.06
C GLU A 149 3.15 2.64 7.83
N HIS A 150 2.42 2.13 6.86
CA HIS A 150 2.04 2.92 5.69
C HIS A 150 1.12 4.07 6.07
N TRP A 151 0.20 3.86 7.02
CA TRP A 151 -0.71 4.90 7.51
C TRP A 151 0.02 5.94 8.38
N ALA A 152 0.95 5.54 9.21
CA ALA A 152 1.73 6.44 10.07
C ALA A 152 2.68 7.36 9.30
N LYS A 153 3.16 6.93 8.12
CA LYS A 153 4.00 7.73 7.20
C LYS A 153 3.22 8.79 6.41
N LYS A 154 1.88 8.86 6.58
CA LYS A 154 1.07 9.91 5.97
C LYS A 154 1.56 11.27 6.46
N PRO A 155 1.85 12.26 5.58
CA PRO A 155 2.23 13.58 6.02
C PRO A 155 1.15 14.10 6.98
N LYS A 156 1.55 14.42 8.21
CA LYS A 156 0.68 15.20 9.10
C LYS A 156 0.46 16.52 8.38
N ASP A 157 -0.78 16.80 8.02
CA ASP A 157 -1.18 18.06 7.44
C ASP A 157 -0.67 19.17 8.36
N GLN A 158 0.36 19.87 7.89
CA GLN A 158 0.81 21.15 8.46
C GLN A 158 0.05 22.26 7.80
#